data_0128307265d908bda4fcac03a2045979
#
_entry.id   0128307265d908bda4fcac03a2045979
#
_cell.length_a   1.000
_cell.length_b   1.000
_cell.length_c   1.000
_cell.angle_alpha   90.00
_cell.angle_beta   90.00
_cell.angle_gamma   90.00
#
_symmetry.space_group_name_H-M   'P 1'
#
loop_
_entity.id
_entity.type
_entity.pdbx_description
1 polymer ?
#
loop_
_entity_poly.entity_id
_entity_poly.type
_entity_poly.pdbx_seq_one_letter_code
_entity_poly.pdbx_strand_id
1 'polypeptide(L)'
;MKNIKNTITLKNYYLVIFIMPFSYFGFAQNNNFLSSHASDQIIVTDRNNFKIVSNGQISSRGRIDLNNSDIVWSAQFGEYDIYIDKNPQRESLGEGYPTSKYYLLYDDAKQKIAIFTGNIVCQLNDNVDAIDIANDYNLILSHDFSSINQAFYNFESIDGLQVMLEQLRSDYRIKKAYPEILENFRRAQ
;
A
#
# COMPACT_ATOMS: atom_id res chain seq x y z
N MET A 1 -26.41 30.71 73.93
CA MET A 1 -26.57 30.37 72.50
C MET A 1 -25.40 31.03 71.74
N LYS A 2 -24.38 30.25 71.37
CA LYS A 2 -23.23 30.74 70.59
C LYS A 2 -23.38 30.24 69.16
N ASN A 3 -23.56 31.18 68.23
CA ASN A 3 -23.53 30.93 66.80
C ASN A 3 -22.10 30.77 66.30
N ILE A 4 -21.74 29.57 65.86
CA ILE A 4 -20.49 29.30 65.17
C ILE A 4 -20.74 29.44 63.67
N LYS A 5 -20.19 30.52 63.09
CA LYS A 5 -20.17 30.69 61.64
C LYS A 5 -18.97 29.91 61.09
N ASN A 6 -19.22 28.78 60.40
CA ASN A 6 -18.20 28.09 59.65
C ASN A 6 -17.97 28.81 58.31
N THR A 7 -16.83 29.47 58.22
CA THR A 7 -16.38 30.05 56.96
C THR A 7 -15.58 28.99 56.21
N ILE A 8 -16.17 28.48 55.14
CA ILE A 8 -15.50 27.52 54.21
C ILE A 8 -14.68 28.36 53.24
N THR A 9 -13.35 28.31 53.42
CA THR A 9 -12.41 28.93 52.50
C THR A 9 -12.18 27.98 51.34
N LEU A 10 -12.77 28.30 50.17
CA LEU A 10 -12.50 27.60 48.93
C LEU A 10 -11.07 27.96 48.48
N LYS A 11 -10.17 27.01 48.59
CA LYS A 11 -8.85 27.09 47.97
C LYS A 11 -9.02 26.87 46.46
N ASN A 12 -8.76 27.89 45.69
CA ASN A 12 -8.70 27.83 44.23
C ASN A 12 -7.52 26.94 43.79
N TYR A 13 -7.79 25.73 43.43
CA TYR A 13 -6.82 24.91 42.72
C TYR A 13 -6.89 25.31 41.24
N TYR A 14 -5.90 26.04 40.77
CA TYR A 14 -5.66 26.25 39.37
C TYR A 14 -5.14 24.91 38.78
N LEU A 15 -6.02 24.17 38.11
CA LEU A 15 -5.63 23.03 37.30
C LEU A 15 -4.93 23.58 36.05
N VAL A 16 -3.61 23.64 36.10
CA VAL A 16 -2.81 23.95 34.91
C VAL A 16 -2.82 22.73 34.03
N ILE A 17 -3.77 22.67 33.07
CA ILE A 17 -3.76 21.67 32.00
C ILE A 17 -2.57 22.03 31.10
N PHE A 18 -1.48 21.32 31.24
CA PHE A 18 -0.36 21.36 30.32
C PHE A 18 -0.83 20.66 29.03
N ILE A 19 -1.41 21.44 28.11
CA ILE A 19 -1.64 20.98 26.74
C ILE A 19 -0.25 20.89 26.11
N MET A 20 0.37 19.70 26.22
CA MET A 20 1.51 19.39 25.36
C MET A 20 1.01 19.44 23.92
N PRO A 21 1.55 20.31 23.08
CA PRO A 21 1.31 20.19 21.66
C PRO A 21 1.91 18.83 21.27
N PHE A 22 1.04 17.85 21.05
CA PHE A 22 1.43 16.67 20.30
C PHE A 22 1.85 17.21 18.92
N SER A 23 3.12 17.50 18.81
CA SER A 23 3.77 17.69 17.53
C SER A 23 3.52 16.39 16.78
N TYR A 24 2.46 16.35 15.99
CA TYR A 24 2.36 15.43 14.89
C TYR A 24 3.56 15.76 14.01
N PHE A 25 4.67 15.06 14.22
CA PHE A 25 5.66 14.87 13.19
C PHE A 25 4.97 14.02 12.11
N GLY A 26 3.99 14.64 11.43
CA GLY A 26 3.64 14.23 10.11
C GLY A 26 4.92 14.45 9.30
N PHE A 27 5.60 13.37 8.95
CA PHE A 27 6.56 13.41 7.88
C PHE A 27 5.81 14.01 6.70
N ALA A 28 6.04 15.29 6.44
CA ALA A 28 5.71 15.89 5.17
C ALA A 28 6.56 15.10 4.16
N GLN A 29 5.98 14.02 3.65
CA GLN A 29 6.58 13.26 2.56
C GLN A 29 6.87 14.31 1.50
N ASN A 30 8.13 14.40 1.10
CA ASN A 30 8.51 15.30 0.03
C ASN A 30 7.94 14.71 -1.28
N ASN A 31 6.64 14.99 -1.52
CA ASN A 31 5.87 14.41 -2.60
C ASN A 31 6.46 14.78 -3.97
N ASN A 32 7.18 15.91 -4.04
CA ASN A 32 7.93 16.31 -5.22
C ASN A 32 9.05 15.34 -5.58
N PHE A 33 9.64 14.68 -4.57
CA PHE A 33 10.69 13.69 -4.82
C PHE A 33 10.11 12.44 -5.49
N LEU A 34 8.98 11.91 -5.01
CA LEU A 34 8.33 10.73 -5.60
C LEU A 34 7.83 11.02 -7.02
N SER A 35 7.24 12.18 -7.25
CA SER A 35 6.80 12.59 -8.58
C SER A 35 7.96 12.63 -9.57
N SER A 36 9.18 13.06 -9.17
CA SER A 36 10.34 13.07 -10.03
C SER A 36 10.92 11.68 -10.36
N HIS A 37 10.60 10.67 -9.55
CA HIS A 37 11.01 9.28 -9.78
C HIS A 37 9.86 8.42 -10.38
N ALA A 38 8.69 9.00 -10.56
CA ALA A 38 7.56 8.35 -11.19
C ALA A 38 7.80 8.21 -12.70
N SER A 39 7.57 7.00 -13.22
CA SER A 39 7.68 6.73 -14.66
C SER A 39 6.47 7.29 -15.41
N ASP A 40 6.55 7.32 -16.74
CA ASP A 40 5.41 7.66 -17.59
C ASP A 40 4.38 6.52 -17.70
N GLN A 41 4.73 5.34 -17.19
CA GLN A 41 3.83 4.18 -17.19
C GLN A 41 2.75 4.35 -16.13
N ILE A 42 1.49 4.24 -16.56
CA ILE A 42 0.31 4.48 -15.74
C ILE A 42 -0.49 3.17 -15.59
N ILE A 43 -0.82 2.82 -14.37
CA ILE A 43 -1.82 1.79 -14.06
C ILE A 43 -3.16 2.50 -13.85
N VAL A 44 -4.11 2.23 -14.75
CA VAL A 44 -5.45 2.80 -14.69
C VAL A 44 -6.38 1.85 -13.94
N THR A 45 -7.04 2.36 -12.91
CA THR A 45 -8.11 1.67 -12.20
C THR A 45 -9.41 2.45 -12.31
N ASP A 46 -10.52 1.87 -11.86
CA ASP A 46 -11.83 2.55 -11.88
C ASP A 46 -11.87 3.84 -11.03
N ARG A 47 -10.91 4.01 -10.11
CA ARG A 47 -10.91 5.11 -9.13
C ARG A 47 -9.72 6.05 -9.23
N ASN A 48 -8.57 5.54 -9.66
CA ASN A 48 -7.31 6.26 -9.60
C ASN A 48 -6.40 5.89 -10.76
N ASN A 49 -5.50 6.80 -11.07
CA ASN A 49 -4.39 6.56 -11.96
C ASN A 49 -3.10 6.58 -11.13
N PHE A 50 -2.33 5.52 -11.24
CA PHE A 50 -1.07 5.38 -10.52
C PHE A 50 0.10 5.37 -11.48
N LYS A 51 1.15 6.09 -11.15
CA LYS A 51 2.45 5.99 -11.80
C LYS A 51 3.33 5.00 -11.04
N ILE A 52 4.15 4.27 -11.76
CA ILE A 52 5.13 3.37 -11.14
C ILE A 52 6.31 4.20 -10.70
N VAL A 53 6.75 4.05 -9.45
CA VAL A 53 7.97 4.70 -8.96
C VAL A 53 9.16 3.85 -9.32
N SER A 54 10.01 4.37 -10.21
CA SER A 54 11.25 3.72 -10.62
C SER A 54 12.17 3.55 -9.41
N ASN A 55 12.82 2.38 -9.30
CA ASN A 55 13.74 2.05 -8.21
C ASN A 55 13.10 2.01 -6.81
N GLY A 56 11.77 2.05 -6.73
CA GLY A 56 11.05 1.83 -5.48
C GLY A 56 11.20 0.38 -5.02
N GLN A 57 11.67 0.20 -3.79
CA GLN A 57 11.84 -1.10 -3.16
C GLN A 57 10.86 -1.23 -1.99
N ILE A 58 10.38 -2.44 -1.77
CA ILE A 58 9.43 -2.75 -0.71
C ILE A 58 9.93 -3.97 0.05
N SER A 59 10.02 -3.85 1.35
CA SER A 59 10.48 -4.91 2.25
C SER A 59 9.54 -5.04 3.45
N SER A 60 9.52 -6.20 4.08
CA SER A 60 8.85 -6.34 5.37
C SER A 60 9.53 -5.46 6.42
N ARG A 61 8.74 -4.89 7.30
CA ARG A 61 9.18 -3.92 8.31
C ARG A 61 10.32 -4.45 9.18
N GLY A 62 11.33 -3.60 9.36
CA GLY A 62 12.48 -3.88 10.23
C GLY A 62 13.53 -4.80 9.62
N ARG A 63 13.45 -5.15 8.34
CA ARG A 63 14.48 -5.95 7.65
C ARG A 63 15.61 -5.14 7.08
N ILE A 64 15.38 -3.85 6.87
CA ILE A 64 16.34 -2.95 6.24
C ILE A 64 16.65 -1.81 7.20
N ASP A 65 17.93 -1.47 7.30
CA ASP A 65 18.34 -0.25 7.98
C ASP A 65 18.05 0.96 7.08
N LEU A 66 16.93 1.63 7.34
CA LEU A 66 16.49 2.81 6.61
C LEU A 66 17.40 4.03 6.81
N ASN A 67 18.37 3.96 7.73
CA ASN A 67 19.41 5.00 7.90
C ASN A 67 20.62 4.79 7.01
N ASN A 68 20.61 3.76 6.15
CA ASN A 68 21.70 3.52 5.21
C ASN A 68 21.85 4.72 4.26
N SER A 69 23.10 5.17 4.06
CA SER A 69 23.46 6.32 3.21
C SER A 69 23.09 6.13 1.73
N ASP A 70 22.84 4.92 1.30
CA ASP A 70 22.42 4.60 -0.07
C ASP A 70 20.91 4.79 -0.28
N ILE A 71 20.13 4.91 0.79
CA ILE A 71 18.70 5.18 0.73
C ILE A 71 18.50 6.71 0.63
N VAL A 72 17.88 7.14 -0.47
CA VAL A 72 17.61 8.57 -0.71
C VAL A 72 16.23 9.00 -0.23
N TRP A 73 15.33 8.07 -0.09
CA TRP A 73 13.98 8.30 0.42
C TRP A 73 13.45 7.03 1.06
N SER A 74 12.71 7.16 2.15
CA SER A 74 12.04 6.03 2.78
C SER A 74 10.75 6.43 3.47
N ALA A 75 9.82 5.48 3.60
CA ALA A 75 8.58 5.61 4.35
C ALA A 75 8.16 4.26 4.91
N GLN A 76 7.28 4.30 5.92
CA GLN A 76 6.63 3.11 6.45
C GLN A 76 5.17 3.08 6.01
N PHE A 77 4.74 1.93 5.50
CA PHE A 77 3.40 1.71 5.00
C PHE A 77 2.84 0.39 5.55
N GLY A 78 2.12 0.47 6.65
CA GLY A 78 1.65 -0.71 7.38
C GLY A 78 2.81 -1.54 7.92
N GLU A 79 2.91 -2.78 7.48
CA GLU A 79 3.99 -3.72 7.79
C GLU A 79 5.12 -3.75 6.75
N TYR A 80 5.15 -2.75 5.87
CA TYR A 80 6.17 -2.61 4.86
C TYR A 80 7.06 -1.39 5.13
N ASP A 81 8.34 -1.57 4.92
CA ASP A 81 9.31 -0.50 4.74
C ASP A 81 9.48 -0.28 3.24
N ILE A 82 9.25 0.96 2.82
CA ILE A 82 9.35 1.39 1.42
C ILE A 82 10.54 2.33 1.32
N TYR A 83 11.36 2.14 0.31
CA TYR A 83 12.55 2.98 0.13
C TYR A 83 12.96 3.09 -1.35
N ILE A 84 13.72 4.11 -1.65
CA ILE A 84 14.37 4.31 -2.95
C ILE A 84 15.87 4.30 -2.73
N ASP A 85 16.55 3.38 -3.41
CA ASP A 85 18.01 3.22 -3.36
C ASP A 85 18.67 4.00 -4.50
N LYS A 86 19.83 4.59 -4.24
CA LYS A 86 20.70 5.21 -5.27
C LYS A 86 21.16 4.21 -6.33
N ASN A 87 21.36 2.96 -5.91
CA ASN A 87 21.85 1.87 -6.75
C ASN A 87 20.81 0.75 -6.86
N PRO A 88 19.93 0.81 -7.87
CA PRO A 88 18.86 -0.18 -8.02
C PRO A 88 19.33 -1.61 -8.33
N GLN A 89 20.62 -1.78 -8.63
CA GLN A 89 21.22 -3.09 -8.95
C GLN A 89 21.67 -3.91 -7.73
N ARG A 90 21.49 -3.40 -6.52
CA ARG A 90 21.65 -4.25 -5.34
C ARG A 90 20.42 -5.17 -5.28
N GLU A 91 20.56 -6.33 -5.85
CA GLU A 91 19.68 -7.48 -5.56
C GLU A 91 19.43 -7.49 -4.06
N SER A 92 18.16 -7.46 -3.69
CA SER A 92 17.74 -7.59 -2.30
C SER A 92 18.46 -8.79 -1.71
N LEU A 93 19.45 -8.52 -0.84
CA LEU A 93 20.21 -9.55 -0.12
C LEU A 93 19.27 -10.28 0.83
N GLY A 94 18.66 -11.34 0.33
CA GLY A 94 17.75 -12.18 1.09
C GLY A 94 17.36 -13.40 0.28
N GLU A 95 18.29 -14.37 0.17
CA GLU A 95 17.93 -15.72 -0.25
C GLU A 95 16.81 -16.25 0.63
N GLY A 96 15.68 -16.65 0.03
CA GLY A 96 14.72 -17.52 0.68
C GLY A 96 13.26 -17.09 0.77
N TYR A 97 12.84 -16.00 0.12
CA TYR A 97 11.40 -15.69 0.03
C TYR A 97 10.95 -15.61 -1.43
N PRO A 98 9.73 -16.13 -1.74
CA PRO A 98 9.15 -15.90 -3.04
C PRO A 98 9.09 -14.38 -3.24
N THR A 99 9.81 -13.89 -4.22
CA THR A 99 9.80 -12.49 -4.63
C THR A 99 8.43 -12.22 -5.29
N SER A 100 7.40 -12.07 -4.47
CA SER A 100 6.23 -11.35 -4.93
C SER A 100 6.76 -9.96 -5.28
N LYS A 101 6.82 -9.66 -6.57
CA LYS A 101 7.28 -8.35 -7.05
C LYS A 101 6.26 -7.32 -6.65
N TYR A 102 6.44 -6.73 -5.51
CA TYR A 102 5.71 -5.53 -5.11
C TYR A 102 6.24 -4.35 -5.92
N TYR A 103 5.34 -3.50 -6.38
CA TYR A 103 5.71 -2.27 -7.08
C TYR A 103 5.21 -1.07 -6.29
N LEU A 104 6.12 -0.12 -6.06
CA LEU A 104 5.76 1.15 -5.46
C LEU A 104 5.03 1.99 -6.50
N LEU A 105 3.86 2.47 -6.12
CA LEU A 105 2.99 3.30 -6.93
C LEU A 105 2.83 4.68 -6.31
N TYR A 106 2.57 5.67 -7.15
CA TYR A 106 2.30 7.04 -6.73
C TYR A 106 1.06 7.60 -7.46
N ASP A 107 0.10 8.09 -6.70
CA ASP A 107 -1.08 8.82 -7.19
C ASP A 107 -0.76 10.32 -7.16
N ASP A 108 -0.47 10.91 -8.31
CA ASP A 108 -0.15 12.34 -8.43
C ASP A 108 -1.32 13.25 -7.99
N ALA A 109 -2.56 12.83 -8.26
CA ALA A 109 -3.73 13.65 -7.95
C ALA A 109 -3.98 13.75 -6.43
N LYS A 110 -3.75 12.64 -5.72
CA LYS A 110 -3.92 12.56 -4.27
C LYS A 110 -2.63 12.75 -3.49
N GLN A 111 -1.49 12.78 -4.20
CA GLN A 111 -0.15 12.81 -3.62
C GLN A 111 0.07 11.71 -2.58
N LYS A 112 -0.29 10.48 -2.92
CA LYS A 112 -0.22 9.32 -2.05
C LYS A 112 0.52 8.17 -2.70
N ILE A 113 1.22 7.43 -1.86
CA ILE A 113 1.82 6.15 -2.23
C ILE A 113 0.79 5.04 -2.14
N ALA A 114 1.00 4.02 -2.98
CA ALA A 114 0.29 2.76 -2.95
C ALA A 114 1.25 1.62 -3.31
N ILE A 115 0.84 0.39 -3.08
CA ILE A 115 1.63 -0.80 -3.42
C ILE A 115 0.79 -1.69 -4.31
N PHE A 116 1.28 -2.02 -5.51
CA PHE A 116 0.75 -3.12 -6.30
C PHE A 116 1.42 -4.41 -5.84
N THR A 117 0.62 -5.40 -5.45
CA THR A 117 1.11 -6.66 -4.86
C THR A 117 1.60 -7.69 -5.87
N GLY A 118 1.47 -7.39 -7.17
CA GLY A 118 1.72 -8.36 -8.23
C GLY A 118 0.54 -9.27 -8.53
N ASN A 119 -0.61 -9.07 -7.87
CA ASN A 119 -1.80 -9.87 -8.12
C ASN A 119 -2.85 -9.11 -8.94
N ILE A 120 -3.54 -9.86 -9.79
CA ILE A 120 -4.81 -9.46 -10.41
C ILE A 120 -5.93 -10.17 -9.66
N VAL A 121 -6.94 -9.42 -9.27
CA VAL A 121 -8.15 -9.95 -8.65
C VAL A 121 -9.26 -10.03 -9.69
N CYS A 122 -9.83 -11.22 -9.84
CA CYS A 122 -10.97 -11.44 -10.73
C CYS A 122 -12.21 -11.85 -9.93
N GLN A 123 -13.32 -11.16 -10.19
CA GLN A 123 -14.65 -11.63 -9.83
C GLN A 123 -15.19 -12.47 -10.98
N LEU A 124 -15.39 -13.75 -10.74
CA LEU A 124 -15.84 -14.71 -11.76
C LEU A 124 -17.37 -14.76 -11.85
N ASN A 125 -17.87 -15.24 -12.99
CA ASN A 125 -19.26 -15.64 -13.12
C ASN A 125 -19.51 -16.97 -12.39
N ASP A 126 -20.78 -17.31 -12.14
CA ASP A 126 -21.13 -18.55 -11.47
C ASP A 126 -20.70 -19.76 -12.30
N ASN A 127 -20.22 -20.80 -11.63
CA ASN A 127 -19.74 -22.06 -12.23
C ASN A 127 -18.50 -21.92 -13.13
N VAL A 128 -17.73 -20.88 -13.01
CA VAL A 128 -16.43 -20.75 -13.66
C VAL A 128 -15.34 -21.29 -12.74
N ASP A 129 -14.50 -22.17 -13.29
CA ASP A 129 -13.31 -22.66 -12.59
C ASP A 129 -12.18 -21.63 -12.72
N ALA A 130 -11.63 -21.21 -11.58
CA ALA A 130 -10.52 -20.27 -11.54
C ALA A 130 -9.26 -20.82 -12.22
N ILE A 131 -9.08 -22.13 -12.21
CA ILE A 131 -7.91 -22.77 -12.83
C ILE A 131 -7.96 -22.70 -14.35
N ASP A 132 -9.16 -22.75 -14.95
CA ASP A 132 -9.32 -22.61 -16.39
C ASP A 132 -8.89 -21.23 -16.88
N ILE A 133 -9.23 -20.19 -16.11
CA ILE A 133 -8.77 -18.83 -16.39
C ILE A 133 -7.24 -18.74 -16.26
N ALA A 134 -6.66 -19.33 -15.22
CA ALA A 134 -5.21 -19.35 -15.05
C ALA A 134 -4.50 -19.97 -16.26
N ASN A 135 -5.00 -21.11 -16.73
CA ASN A 135 -4.43 -21.83 -17.87
C ASN A 135 -4.56 -21.06 -19.19
N ASP A 136 -5.72 -20.48 -19.46
CA ASP A 136 -6.01 -19.78 -20.72
C ASP A 136 -5.18 -18.50 -20.88
N TYR A 137 -4.89 -17.82 -19.75
CA TYR A 137 -4.14 -16.56 -19.73
C TYR A 137 -2.69 -16.71 -19.29
N ASN A 138 -2.23 -17.96 -19.06
CA ASN A 138 -0.90 -18.26 -18.55
C ASN A 138 -0.57 -17.49 -17.27
N LEU A 139 -1.53 -17.46 -16.34
CA LEU A 139 -1.42 -16.84 -15.02
C LEU A 139 -1.19 -17.92 -13.96
N ILE A 140 -0.63 -17.53 -12.83
CA ILE A 140 -0.48 -18.40 -11.67
C ILE A 140 -1.62 -18.11 -10.69
N LEU A 141 -2.51 -19.08 -10.47
CA LEU A 141 -3.56 -18.98 -9.47
C LEU A 141 -2.93 -18.97 -8.08
N SER A 142 -3.00 -17.85 -7.38
CA SER A 142 -2.46 -17.71 -6.03
C SER A 142 -3.48 -18.02 -4.93
N HIS A 143 -4.73 -17.60 -5.12
CA HIS A 143 -5.82 -17.90 -4.20
C HIS A 143 -7.13 -18.06 -4.96
N ASP A 144 -7.95 -19.02 -4.53
CA ASP A 144 -9.32 -19.22 -4.98
C ASP A 144 -10.28 -19.14 -3.79
N PHE A 145 -11.19 -18.18 -3.87
CA PHE A 145 -12.31 -18.00 -2.94
C PHE A 145 -13.61 -18.31 -3.63
N SER A 146 -13.80 -19.57 -4.00
CA SER A 146 -14.95 -20.06 -4.78
C SER A 146 -16.31 -19.76 -4.12
N SER A 147 -16.37 -19.66 -2.79
CA SER A 147 -17.58 -19.27 -2.05
C SER A 147 -18.11 -17.87 -2.39
N ILE A 148 -17.26 -16.99 -2.89
CA ILE A 148 -17.59 -15.64 -3.30
C ILE A 148 -17.24 -15.39 -4.77
N ASN A 149 -16.93 -16.44 -5.54
CA ASN A 149 -16.52 -16.38 -6.94
C ASN A 149 -15.37 -15.40 -7.19
N GLN A 150 -14.37 -15.37 -6.32
CA GLN A 150 -13.22 -14.48 -6.42
C GLN A 150 -11.92 -15.27 -6.49
N ALA A 151 -11.08 -14.92 -7.46
CA ALA A 151 -9.77 -15.53 -7.65
C ALA A 151 -8.67 -14.47 -7.74
N PHE A 152 -7.49 -14.83 -7.26
CA PHE A 152 -6.28 -14.00 -7.28
C PHE A 152 -5.25 -14.70 -8.17
N TYR A 153 -4.75 -13.98 -9.14
CA TYR A 153 -3.75 -14.48 -10.07
C TYR A 153 -2.48 -13.65 -9.93
N ASN A 154 -1.36 -14.34 -9.76
CA ASN A 154 -0.06 -13.67 -9.79
C ASN A 154 0.29 -13.30 -11.24
N PHE A 155 0.73 -12.05 -11.42
CA PHE A 155 1.15 -11.49 -12.68
C PHE A 155 2.53 -10.84 -12.53
N GLU A 156 3.53 -11.46 -13.11
CA GLU A 156 4.93 -11.10 -12.84
C GLU A 156 5.41 -9.81 -13.53
N SER A 157 4.78 -9.43 -14.65
CA SER A 157 5.27 -8.32 -15.47
C SER A 157 4.34 -7.11 -15.40
N ILE A 158 4.79 -6.05 -14.75
CA ILE A 158 4.01 -4.80 -14.68
C ILE A 158 3.80 -4.15 -16.04
N ASP A 159 4.72 -4.36 -16.99
CA ASP A 159 4.67 -3.76 -18.31
C ASP A 159 3.47 -4.25 -19.15
N GLY A 160 3.06 -5.50 -18.94
CA GLY A 160 1.89 -6.08 -19.61
C GLY A 160 0.58 -5.97 -18.84
N LEU A 161 0.59 -5.40 -17.63
CA LEU A 161 -0.55 -5.45 -16.72
C LEU A 161 -1.82 -4.84 -17.31
N GLN A 162 -1.73 -3.69 -17.96
CA GLN A 162 -2.90 -3.01 -18.52
C GLN A 162 -3.54 -3.84 -19.65
N VAL A 163 -2.72 -4.41 -20.52
CA VAL A 163 -3.19 -5.28 -21.60
C VAL A 163 -3.85 -6.54 -21.04
N MET A 164 -3.24 -7.17 -20.04
CA MET A 164 -3.81 -8.33 -19.37
C MET A 164 -5.16 -8.02 -18.74
N LEU A 165 -5.28 -6.89 -18.04
CA LEU A 165 -6.53 -6.44 -17.43
C LEU A 165 -7.64 -6.23 -18.48
N GLU A 166 -7.32 -5.67 -19.65
CA GLU A 166 -8.26 -5.48 -20.75
C GLU A 166 -8.72 -6.82 -21.33
N GLN A 167 -7.81 -7.77 -21.51
CA GLN A 167 -8.14 -9.12 -21.97
C GLN A 167 -9.06 -9.83 -20.96
N LEU A 168 -8.72 -9.82 -19.67
CA LEU A 168 -9.55 -10.43 -18.64
C LEU A 168 -10.94 -9.79 -18.53
N ARG A 169 -11.03 -8.46 -18.65
CA ARG A 169 -12.32 -7.74 -18.64
C ARG A 169 -13.19 -8.04 -19.86
N SER A 170 -12.59 -8.47 -20.95
CA SER A 170 -13.29 -8.85 -22.17
C SER A 170 -13.80 -10.29 -22.16
N ASP A 171 -13.35 -11.11 -21.22
CA ASP A 171 -13.77 -12.51 -21.08
C ASP A 171 -15.14 -12.60 -20.42
N TYR A 172 -16.09 -13.24 -21.09
CA TYR A 172 -17.46 -13.42 -20.60
C TYR A 172 -17.57 -14.19 -19.28
N ARG A 173 -16.54 -14.93 -18.90
CA ARG A 173 -16.44 -15.68 -17.63
C ARG A 173 -16.13 -14.76 -16.44
N ILE A 174 -15.66 -13.55 -16.70
CA ILE A 174 -15.16 -12.61 -15.68
C ILE A 174 -16.10 -11.42 -15.57
N LYS A 175 -16.65 -11.19 -14.39
CA LYS A 175 -17.49 -10.02 -14.08
C LYS A 175 -16.65 -8.75 -13.95
N LYS A 176 -15.49 -8.86 -13.29
CA LYS A 176 -14.55 -7.76 -13.04
C LYS A 176 -13.13 -8.27 -12.93
N ALA A 177 -12.17 -7.51 -13.44
CA ALA A 177 -10.74 -7.72 -13.20
C ALA A 177 -10.07 -6.40 -12.84
N TYR A 178 -9.28 -6.41 -11.79
CA TYR A 178 -8.55 -5.22 -11.31
C TYR A 178 -7.25 -5.62 -10.61
N PRO A 179 -6.23 -4.74 -10.60
CA PRO A 179 -4.99 -5.01 -9.87
C PRO A 179 -5.23 -4.92 -8.37
N GLU A 180 -4.57 -5.77 -7.60
CA GLU A 180 -4.57 -5.67 -6.15
C GLU A 180 -3.64 -4.53 -5.70
N ILE A 181 -4.23 -3.39 -5.31
CA ILE A 181 -3.50 -2.20 -4.88
C ILE A 181 -3.82 -1.89 -3.43
N LEU A 182 -2.78 -1.79 -2.62
CA LEU A 182 -2.85 -1.39 -1.23
C LEU A 182 -2.69 0.13 -1.13
N GLU A 183 -3.79 0.86 -0.85
CA GLU A 183 -3.79 2.33 -0.83
C GLU A 183 -3.78 2.93 0.59
N ASN A 184 -4.33 2.23 1.56
CA ASN A 184 -4.50 2.75 2.91
C ASN A 184 -4.31 1.66 3.95
N PHE A 185 -3.22 1.71 4.70
CA PHE A 185 -3.11 0.94 5.93
C PHE A 185 -3.65 1.77 7.09
N ARG A 186 -4.88 1.50 7.51
CA ARG A 186 -5.32 1.91 8.84
C ARG A 186 -4.74 0.92 9.84
N ARG A 187 -3.92 1.40 10.77
CA ARG A 187 -3.62 0.58 11.96
C ARG A 187 -4.96 0.24 12.61
N ALA A 188 -5.23 -1.04 12.81
CA ALA A 188 -6.26 -1.45 13.76
C ALA A 188 -5.85 -0.87 15.12
N GLN A 189 -6.71 -0.05 15.68
CA GLN A 189 -6.56 0.50 17.03
C GLN A 189 -7.00 -0.56 18.03
#